data_5b27d6734ff6eeeb4c5bec13173fb969
#
_entry.id   5b27d6734ff6eeeb4c5bec13173fb969
#
_cell.length_a   1.000
_cell.length_b   1.000
_cell.length_c   1.000
_cell.angle_alpha   90.00
_cell.angle_beta   90.00
_cell.angle_gamma   90.00
#
_symmetry.space_group_name_H-M   'P 1'
#
loop_
_entity.id
_entity.type
_entity.pdbx_description
1 polymer ?
#
loop_
_entity_poly.entity_id
_entity_poly.type
_entity_poly.pdbx_seq_one_letter_code
_entity_poly.pdbx_strand_id
1 'polypeptide(L)'
;MMRATATVFFTDLASEANSPPEWVQLFPPGPVIKARDGRQWTLEPKRVVAAFAENKGPLAIDYEHAQAHMALKGGEAPAAGWIVEVEERAGGVWGKVEWVARAAQQIADRAYRFLSPEFAYTADDSRVILKLNGAGLVNRPALVMQALSRETPQPENTMSLKAIAAALGLANDADETAGLAAITAS
;
A
#
# COMPACT_ATOMS: atom_id res chain seq x y z
N MET A 1 -12.95 26.18 2.90
CA MET A 1 -11.74 25.34 2.80
C MET A 1 -12.00 24.27 1.74
N MET A 2 -11.31 24.33 0.61
CA MET A 2 -11.49 23.33 -0.45
C MET A 2 -10.89 22.00 0.01
N ARG A 3 -11.65 20.91 -0.16
CA ARG A 3 -11.20 19.54 0.12
C ARG A 3 -10.99 18.83 -1.20
N ALA A 4 -9.91 18.12 -1.35
CA ALA A 4 -9.67 17.22 -2.46
C ALA A 4 -9.67 15.77 -1.94
N THR A 5 -9.99 14.82 -2.81
CA THR A 5 -10.00 13.40 -2.50
C THR A 5 -8.93 12.70 -3.32
N ALA A 6 -8.20 11.79 -2.71
CA ALA A 6 -7.23 10.95 -3.39
C ALA A 6 -7.37 9.49 -2.97
N THR A 7 -7.00 8.64 -3.89
CA THR A 7 -6.92 7.19 -3.76
C THR A 7 -5.55 6.78 -4.29
N VAL A 8 -4.61 6.48 -3.42
CA VAL A 8 -3.19 6.47 -3.85
C VAL A 8 -2.32 5.44 -3.16
N PHE A 9 -2.79 4.81 -2.08
CA PHE A 9 -2.03 3.80 -1.33
C PHE A 9 -2.72 2.46 -1.39
N PHE A 10 -1.97 1.39 -1.18
CA PHE A 10 -2.54 0.06 -1.06
C PHE A 10 -1.69 -0.80 -0.13
N THR A 11 -2.35 -1.72 0.53
CA THR A 11 -1.75 -2.79 1.33
C THR A 11 -1.93 -4.10 0.59
N ASP A 12 -0.88 -4.90 0.50
CA ASP A 12 -1.01 -6.29 0.03
C ASP A 12 -1.73 -7.10 1.11
N LEU A 13 -2.83 -7.72 0.73
CA LEU A 13 -3.68 -8.53 1.59
C LEU A 13 -3.25 -10.00 1.64
N ALA A 14 -2.13 -10.35 1.01
CA ALA A 14 -1.63 -11.72 1.04
C ALA A 14 -1.36 -12.15 2.49
N SER A 15 -2.07 -13.18 2.93
CA SER A 15 -1.89 -13.84 4.22
C SER A 15 -1.45 -15.28 3.99
N GLU A 16 -0.54 -15.79 4.83
CA GLU A 16 -0.16 -17.21 4.83
C GLU A 16 -1.31 -18.12 5.29
N ALA A 17 -2.35 -17.55 5.91
CA ALA A 17 -3.43 -18.28 6.61
C ALA A 17 -4.67 -18.54 5.74
N ASN A 18 -4.64 -18.46 4.42
CA ASN A 18 -5.83 -18.61 3.55
C ASN A 18 -7.07 -17.79 3.99
N SER A 19 -6.89 -16.80 4.83
CA SER A 19 -7.94 -15.88 5.30
C SER A 19 -7.44 -14.44 5.18
N PRO A 20 -8.32 -13.48 4.87
CA PRO A 20 -7.91 -12.09 4.82
C PRO A 20 -7.50 -11.61 6.20
N PRO A 21 -6.53 -10.67 6.29
CA PRO A 21 -6.10 -10.11 7.56
C PRO A 21 -7.24 -9.31 8.20
N GLU A 22 -7.39 -9.45 9.53
CA GLU A 22 -8.33 -8.64 10.31
C GLU A 22 -7.86 -7.18 10.41
N TRP A 23 -6.55 -6.96 10.54
CA TRP A 23 -5.94 -5.64 10.56
C TRP A 23 -5.14 -5.37 9.30
N VAL A 24 -5.41 -4.24 8.68
CA VAL A 24 -4.75 -3.81 7.43
C VAL A 24 -4.11 -2.44 7.62
N GLN A 25 -2.96 -2.23 7.02
CA GLN A 25 -2.34 -0.91 6.99
C GLN A 25 -3.07 -0.02 5.98
N LEU A 26 -3.59 1.13 6.43
CA LEU A 26 -4.27 2.12 5.60
C LEU A 26 -3.30 3.19 5.10
N PHE A 27 -2.39 3.63 5.96
CA PHE A 27 -1.32 4.55 5.60
C PHE A 27 0.02 4.09 6.16
N PRO A 28 1.11 4.23 5.39
CA PRO A 28 2.46 3.94 5.87
C PRO A 28 2.87 4.96 6.94
N PRO A 29 3.97 4.72 7.68
CA PRO A 29 4.53 5.72 8.59
C PRO A 29 4.77 7.06 7.91
N GLY A 30 4.33 8.15 8.60
CA GLY A 30 4.55 9.53 8.17
C GLY A 30 5.90 10.11 8.61
N PRO A 31 6.08 11.45 8.59
CA PRO A 31 5.05 12.46 8.31
C PRO A 31 4.78 12.71 6.82
N VAL A 32 5.66 12.32 5.90
CA VAL A 32 5.46 12.51 4.45
C VAL A 32 5.29 11.14 3.80
N ILE A 33 4.15 10.95 3.14
CA ILE A 33 3.86 9.74 2.39
C ILE A 33 3.85 10.05 0.88
N LYS A 34 4.41 9.14 0.09
CA LYS A 34 4.65 9.34 -1.35
C LYS A 34 3.92 8.32 -2.19
N ALA A 35 3.28 8.80 -3.24
CA ALA A 35 2.70 7.98 -4.29
C ALA A 35 3.74 7.53 -5.33
N ARG A 36 3.44 6.46 -6.08
CA ARG A 36 4.27 6.01 -7.22
C ARG A 36 4.41 7.05 -8.32
N ASP A 37 3.37 7.85 -8.49
CA ASP A 37 3.34 8.94 -9.47
C ASP A 37 4.04 10.22 -9.00
N GLY A 38 4.71 10.16 -7.84
CA GLY A 38 5.47 11.27 -7.26
C GLY A 38 4.64 12.22 -6.41
N ARG A 39 3.32 12.10 -6.35
CA ARG A 39 2.51 12.91 -5.43
C ARG A 39 2.86 12.63 -3.99
N GLN A 40 2.74 13.63 -3.14
CA GLN A 40 3.06 13.54 -1.72
C GLN A 40 1.95 14.15 -0.88
N TRP A 41 1.79 13.63 0.33
CA TRP A 41 0.86 14.15 1.33
C TRP A 41 1.53 14.15 2.69
N THR A 42 1.08 15.07 3.54
CA THR A 42 1.45 15.10 4.96
C THR A 42 0.46 14.25 5.74
N LEU A 43 0.97 13.25 6.46
CA LEU A 43 0.19 12.38 7.33
C LEU A 43 0.41 12.77 8.79
N GLU A 44 -0.68 13.05 9.48
CA GLU A 44 -0.78 13.18 10.93
C GLU A 44 -1.66 12.01 11.44
N PRO A 45 -1.11 10.87 11.85
CA PRO A 45 -1.89 9.66 12.19
C PRO A 45 -3.00 9.93 13.21
N LYS A 46 -2.68 10.67 14.27
CA LYS A 46 -3.65 11.03 15.33
C LYS A 46 -4.86 11.81 14.80
N ARG A 47 -4.65 12.66 13.80
CA ARG A 47 -5.74 13.39 13.14
C ARG A 47 -6.70 12.45 12.42
N VAL A 48 -6.16 11.48 11.67
CA VAL A 48 -6.97 10.50 10.93
C VAL A 48 -7.75 9.62 11.89
N VAL A 49 -7.11 9.15 12.97
CA VAL A 49 -7.77 8.35 14.02
C VAL A 49 -8.88 9.15 14.70
N ALA A 50 -8.62 10.40 15.08
CA ALA A 50 -9.64 11.27 15.70
C ALA A 50 -10.81 11.53 14.73
N ALA A 51 -10.53 11.81 13.47
CA ALA A 51 -11.57 12.03 12.46
C ALA A 51 -12.41 10.76 12.21
N PHE A 52 -11.82 9.57 12.33
CA PHE A 52 -12.58 8.32 12.27
C PHE A 52 -13.50 8.15 13.49
N ALA A 53 -13.04 8.47 14.67
CA ALA A 53 -13.85 8.38 15.89
C ALA A 53 -15.09 9.31 15.87
N GLU A 54 -15.04 10.39 15.08
CA GLU A 54 -16.19 11.30 14.86
C GLU A 54 -17.23 10.73 13.89
N ASN A 55 -16.93 9.65 13.16
CA ASN A 55 -17.89 9.01 12.27
C ASN A 55 -18.98 8.30 13.08
N LYS A 56 -20.22 8.35 12.55
CA LYS A 56 -21.37 7.68 13.18
C LYS A 56 -21.48 6.20 12.84
N GLY A 57 -20.49 5.62 12.16
CA GLY A 57 -20.50 4.22 11.75
C GLY A 57 -19.22 3.82 11.00
N PRO A 58 -19.11 2.54 10.62
CA PRO A 58 -17.97 2.02 9.90
C PRO A 58 -17.84 2.66 8.51
N LEU A 59 -16.62 2.64 7.95
CA LEU A 59 -16.37 3.07 6.58
C LEU A 59 -16.38 1.86 5.64
N ALA A 60 -17.00 2.03 4.48
CA ALA A 60 -17.09 0.97 3.50
C ALA A 60 -15.73 0.71 2.81
N ILE A 61 -15.48 -0.57 2.56
CA ILE A 61 -14.53 -1.02 1.54
C ILE A 61 -15.35 -1.51 0.37
N ASP A 62 -15.13 -0.98 -0.81
CA ASP A 62 -15.81 -1.40 -2.03
C ASP A 62 -14.85 -2.09 -3.02
N TYR A 63 -15.33 -2.42 -4.21
CA TYR A 63 -14.52 -2.95 -5.29
C TYR A 63 -14.14 -1.83 -6.27
N GLU A 64 -12.84 -1.67 -6.55
CA GLU A 64 -12.28 -0.76 -7.55
C GLU A 64 -12.74 0.71 -7.36
N HIS A 65 -12.99 1.14 -6.11
CA HIS A 65 -13.54 2.47 -5.78
C HIS A 65 -14.89 2.76 -6.46
N ALA A 66 -15.74 1.74 -6.57
CA ALA A 66 -17.03 1.84 -7.25
C ALA A 66 -17.96 2.88 -6.62
N GLN A 67 -17.89 3.11 -5.31
CA GLN A 67 -18.67 4.17 -4.65
C GLN A 67 -18.34 5.56 -5.18
N ALA A 68 -17.06 5.82 -5.45
CA ALA A 68 -16.63 7.10 -5.99
C ALA A 68 -16.99 7.29 -7.47
N HIS A 69 -17.11 6.20 -8.26
CA HIS A 69 -17.23 6.26 -9.71
C HIS A 69 -18.57 5.77 -10.25
N MET A 70 -19.13 4.70 -9.68
CA MET A 70 -20.31 4.01 -10.19
C MET A 70 -21.58 4.45 -9.47
N ALA A 71 -21.55 4.57 -8.14
CA ALA A 71 -22.72 4.95 -7.35
C ALA A 71 -23.26 6.33 -7.75
N LEU A 72 -22.38 7.28 -8.06
CA LEU A 72 -22.76 8.62 -8.56
C LEU A 72 -23.50 8.58 -9.91
N LYS A 73 -23.39 7.49 -10.67
CA LYS A 73 -24.04 7.27 -11.96
C LYS A 73 -25.24 6.32 -11.85
N GLY A 74 -25.66 5.98 -10.63
CA GLY A 74 -26.75 5.03 -10.38
C GLY A 74 -26.36 3.56 -10.57
N GLY A 75 -25.07 3.24 -10.65
CA GLY A 75 -24.55 1.88 -10.69
C GLY A 75 -24.44 1.25 -9.31
N GLU A 76 -24.37 -0.08 -9.26
CA GLU A 76 -24.15 -0.81 -8.01
C GLU A 76 -22.70 -0.66 -7.51
N ALA A 77 -22.55 -0.49 -6.20
CA ALA A 77 -21.27 -0.41 -5.52
C ALA A 77 -21.32 -1.25 -4.23
N PRO A 78 -21.36 -2.59 -4.33
CA PRO A 78 -21.46 -3.46 -3.16
C PRO A 78 -20.23 -3.34 -2.28
N ALA A 79 -20.42 -3.46 -0.95
CA ALA A 79 -19.32 -3.49 -0.01
C ALA A 79 -18.56 -4.82 -0.10
N ALA A 80 -17.24 -4.74 -0.05
CA ALA A 80 -16.32 -5.87 0.12
C ALA A 80 -16.01 -6.10 1.61
N GLY A 81 -16.13 -5.07 2.44
CA GLY A 81 -15.90 -5.11 3.87
C GLY A 81 -16.18 -3.77 4.52
N TRP A 82 -15.93 -3.70 5.83
CA TRP A 82 -16.18 -2.52 6.65
C TRP A 82 -15.00 -2.26 7.57
N ILE A 83 -14.48 -1.05 7.57
CA ILE A 83 -13.47 -0.60 8.52
C ILE A 83 -14.22 -0.19 9.80
N VAL A 84 -14.06 -0.97 10.85
CA VAL A 84 -14.80 -0.81 12.12
C VAL A 84 -14.00 -0.13 13.21
N GLU A 85 -12.67 -0.19 13.14
CA GLU A 85 -11.74 0.50 14.03
C GLU A 85 -10.58 1.07 13.24
N VAL A 86 -10.00 2.17 13.73
CA VAL A 86 -8.78 2.77 13.17
C VAL A 86 -7.86 3.17 14.30
N GLU A 87 -6.58 2.82 14.20
CA GLU A 87 -5.57 3.16 15.19
C GLU A 87 -4.22 3.53 14.57
N GLU A 88 -3.40 4.20 15.36
CA GLU A 88 -2.00 4.47 15.03
C GLU A 88 -1.12 3.30 15.50
N ARG A 89 -0.30 2.76 14.60
CA ARG A 89 0.73 1.76 14.91
C ARG A 89 2.04 2.13 14.22
N ALA A 90 3.12 2.22 14.98
CA ALA A 90 4.45 2.53 14.48
C ALA A 90 4.50 3.74 13.52
N GLY A 91 3.72 4.79 13.83
CA GLY A 91 3.66 6.02 13.02
C GLY A 91 2.84 5.94 11.74
N GLY A 92 2.24 4.80 11.43
CA GLY A 92 1.26 4.61 10.37
C GLY A 92 -0.16 4.51 10.89
N VAL A 93 -1.13 4.37 10.00
CA VAL A 93 -2.55 4.19 10.34
C VAL A 93 -3.01 2.81 9.92
N TRP A 94 -3.65 2.10 10.83
CA TRP A 94 -4.17 0.75 10.63
C TRP A 94 -5.67 0.72 10.84
N GLY A 95 -6.36 -0.14 10.07
CA GLY A 95 -7.80 -0.36 10.19
C GLY A 95 -8.11 -1.82 10.48
N LYS A 96 -9.05 -2.04 11.40
CA LYS A 96 -9.67 -3.34 11.62
C LYS A 96 -10.80 -3.52 10.64
N VAL A 97 -10.85 -4.65 9.97
CA VAL A 97 -11.79 -4.90 8.87
C VAL A 97 -12.65 -6.11 9.14
N GLU A 98 -13.95 -5.90 8.99
CA GLU A 98 -14.94 -6.98 8.87
C GLU A 98 -15.19 -7.25 7.39
N TRP A 99 -14.65 -8.34 6.87
CA TRP A 99 -14.79 -8.72 5.47
C TRP A 99 -16.13 -9.37 5.18
N VAL A 100 -16.76 -9.01 4.07
CA VAL A 100 -17.89 -9.77 3.53
C VAL A 100 -17.39 -11.13 3.03
N ALA A 101 -18.14 -12.19 3.24
CA ALA A 101 -17.74 -13.58 2.93
C ALA A 101 -17.21 -13.74 1.50
N ARG A 102 -17.87 -13.10 0.51
CA ARG A 102 -17.41 -13.11 -0.89
C ARG A 102 -16.04 -12.48 -1.05
N ALA A 103 -15.79 -11.34 -0.43
CA ALA A 103 -14.50 -10.67 -0.51
C ALA A 103 -13.41 -11.46 0.22
N ALA A 104 -13.73 -12.05 1.37
CA ALA A 104 -12.82 -12.93 2.09
C ALA A 104 -12.33 -14.09 1.21
N GLN A 105 -13.25 -14.74 0.50
CA GLN A 105 -12.89 -15.81 -0.44
C GLN A 105 -12.07 -15.31 -1.61
N GLN A 106 -12.42 -14.15 -2.19
CA GLN A 106 -11.68 -13.56 -3.31
C GLN A 106 -10.26 -13.15 -2.93
N ILE A 107 -10.04 -12.71 -1.68
CA ILE A 107 -8.70 -12.40 -1.16
C ILE A 107 -7.91 -13.70 -0.95
N ALA A 108 -8.51 -14.73 -0.36
CA ALA A 108 -7.89 -16.04 -0.18
C ALA A 108 -7.48 -16.67 -1.53
N ASP A 109 -8.33 -16.57 -2.54
CA ASP A 109 -8.08 -17.05 -3.91
C ASP A 109 -7.14 -16.13 -4.71
N ARG A 110 -6.69 -15.00 -4.12
CA ARG A 110 -5.90 -13.96 -4.79
C ARG A 110 -6.54 -13.33 -6.02
N ALA A 111 -7.88 -13.44 -6.13
CA ALA A 111 -8.65 -12.74 -7.14
C ALA A 111 -8.62 -11.21 -6.93
N TYR A 112 -8.53 -10.80 -5.66
CA TYR A 112 -8.16 -9.44 -5.23
C TYR A 112 -6.99 -9.51 -4.25
N ARG A 113 -6.09 -8.55 -4.37
CA ARG A 113 -4.83 -8.63 -3.63
C ARG A 113 -4.49 -7.38 -2.83
N PHE A 114 -4.97 -6.21 -3.23
CA PHE A 114 -4.55 -4.96 -2.64
C PHE A 114 -5.73 -4.16 -2.10
N LEU A 115 -5.46 -3.44 -1.00
CA LEU A 115 -6.38 -2.45 -0.44
C LEU A 115 -5.83 -1.05 -0.71
N SER A 116 -6.68 -0.15 -1.22
CA SER A 116 -6.34 1.22 -1.54
C SER A 116 -7.24 2.18 -0.76
N PRO A 117 -6.71 2.92 0.25
CA PRO A 117 -7.52 3.86 1.01
C PRO A 117 -7.95 5.06 0.16
N GLU A 118 -9.16 5.54 0.42
CA GLU A 118 -9.70 6.79 -0.08
C GLU A 118 -9.73 7.81 1.04
N PHE A 119 -9.20 9.01 0.81
CA PHE A 119 -9.05 10.02 1.85
C PHE A 119 -9.26 11.45 1.33
N ALA A 120 -9.67 12.33 2.23
CA ALA A 120 -9.73 13.77 1.98
C ALA A 120 -8.46 14.44 2.51
N TYR A 121 -7.99 15.44 1.78
CA TYR A 121 -6.82 16.23 2.15
C TYR A 121 -7.02 17.73 1.84
N THR A 122 -6.17 18.60 2.39
CA THR A 122 -6.19 20.03 2.11
C THR A 122 -5.75 20.30 0.66
N ALA A 123 -6.43 21.22 -0.02
CA ALA A 123 -6.13 21.56 -1.42
C ALA A 123 -4.96 22.56 -1.57
N ASP A 124 -4.32 22.94 -0.47
CA ASP A 124 -3.10 23.77 -0.45
C ASP A 124 -1.84 22.91 -0.68
N ASP A 125 -0.70 23.56 -0.77
CA ASP A 125 0.58 22.90 -1.03
C ASP A 125 1.01 21.91 0.07
N SER A 126 0.48 22.06 1.29
CA SER A 126 0.77 21.17 2.41
C SER A 126 0.16 19.78 2.27
N ARG A 127 -0.95 19.67 1.51
CA ARG A 127 -1.69 18.42 1.24
C ARG A 127 -1.85 17.54 2.48
N VAL A 128 -2.26 18.14 3.60
CA VAL A 128 -2.46 17.41 4.86
C VAL A 128 -3.67 16.49 4.74
N ILE A 129 -3.49 15.22 5.07
CA ILE A 129 -4.59 14.25 5.13
C ILE A 129 -5.49 14.61 6.29
N LEU A 130 -6.78 14.81 5.99
CA LEU A 130 -7.80 15.25 6.95
C LEU A 130 -8.54 14.08 7.57
N LYS A 131 -8.97 13.13 6.73
CA LYS A 131 -9.75 11.97 7.15
C LYS A 131 -9.73 10.86 6.11
N LEU A 132 -9.99 9.64 6.57
CA LEU A 132 -10.32 8.50 5.73
C LEU A 132 -11.79 8.59 5.29
N ASN A 133 -12.08 8.30 4.03
CA ASN A 133 -13.44 8.21 3.49
C ASN A 133 -13.91 6.77 3.31
N GLY A 134 -12.98 5.84 3.11
CA GLY A 134 -13.22 4.43 2.85
C GLY A 134 -11.99 3.80 2.21
N ALA A 135 -12.17 2.67 1.54
CA ALA A 135 -11.11 2.03 0.77
C ALA A 135 -11.69 1.22 -0.41
N GLY A 136 -10.86 0.93 -1.40
CA GLY A 136 -11.19 0.03 -2.49
C GLY A 136 -10.36 -1.25 -2.42
N LEU A 137 -10.99 -2.40 -2.64
CA LEU A 137 -10.33 -3.66 -2.91
C LEU A 137 -9.95 -3.67 -4.39
N VAL A 138 -8.65 -3.71 -4.72
CA VAL A 138 -8.14 -3.43 -6.07
C VAL A 138 -7.07 -4.42 -6.51
N ASN A 139 -6.87 -4.52 -7.84
CA ASN A 139 -5.79 -5.32 -8.44
C ASN A 139 -4.70 -4.46 -9.10
N ARG A 140 -4.96 -3.19 -9.36
CA ARG A 140 -3.97 -2.24 -9.91
C ARG A 140 -3.69 -1.14 -8.91
N PRO A 141 -2.66 -1.32 -8.10
CA PRO A 141 -2.31 -0.33 -7.10
C PRO A 141 -1.65 0.90 -7.73
N ALA A 142 -2.07 2.09 -7.31
CA ALA A 142 -1.40 3.33 -7.67
C ALA A 142 -0.06 3.51 -6.93
N LEU A 143 0.27 2.66 -5.96
CA LEU A 143 1.44 2.81 -5.09
C LEU A 143 2.11 1.49 -4.72
N VAL A 144 3.43 1.55 -4.45
CA VAL A 144 4.18 0.52 -3.73
C VAL A 144 4.23 0.90 -2.25
N MET A 145 3.53 0.14 -1.41
CA MET A 145 3.92 -0.01 -0.01
C MET A 145 4.80 -1.25 0.10
N GLN A 146 5.77 -1.25 1.01
CA GLN A 146 6.49 -2.47 1.35
C GLN A 146 5.44 -3.50 1.76
N ALA A 147 5.43 -4.63 1.06
CA ALA A 147 4.64 -5.78 1.48
C ALA A 147 5.02 -6.10 2.92
N LEU A 148 4.05 -6.18 3.81
CA LEU A 148 4.22 -6.77 5.13
C LEU A 148 4.20 -8.30 5.02
N SER A 149 4.68 -8.87 3.93
CA SER A 149 5.19 -10.21 3.97
C SER A 149 6.44 -10.14 4.85
N ARG A 150 6.46 -10.83 5.98
CA ARG A 150 7.70 -11.34 6.53
C ARG A 150 8.31 -12.22 5.44
N GLU A 151 8.98 -11.62 4.49
CA GLU A 151 10.09 -12.27 3.89
C GLU A 151 11.08 -12.47 5.05
N THR A 152 11.19 -13.70 5.54
CA THR A 152 12.48 -14.18 5.98
C THR A 152 13.47 -13.61 4.97
N PRO A 153 14.52 -12.86 5.36
CA PRO A 153 15.51 -12.42 4.41
C PRO A 153 15.99 -13.67 3.69
N GLN A 154 15.45 -13.93 2.51
CA GLN A 154 16.14 -14.76 1.57
C GLN A 154 17.46 -14.01 1.38
N PRO A 155 18.62 -14.64 1.64
CA PRO A 155 19.87 -13.99 1.32
C PRO A 155 19.71 -13.55 -0.11
N GLU A 156 19.75 -12.22 -0.33
CA GLU A 156 19.82 -11.66 -1.66
C GLU A 156 20.87 -12.51 -2.37
N ASN A 157 20.45 -13.20 -3.42
CA ASN A 157 21.37 -13.88 -4.31
C ASN A 157 22.03 -12.77 -5.16
N THR A 158 22.65 -11.83 -4.46
CA THR A 158 23.72 -11.03 -4.98
C THR A 158 24.81 -12.04 -5.23
N MET A 159 24.85 -12.56 -6.47
CA MET A 159 26.11 -13.12 -6.95
C MET A 159 27.16 -12.05 -6.65
N SER A 160 27.93 -12.32 -5.59
CA SER A 160 28.98 -11.42 -5.16
C SER A 160 29.82 -11.13 -6.40
N LEU A 161 30.23 -9.89 -6.62
CA LEU A 161 31.15 -9.51 -7.69
C LEU A 161 32.34 -10.50 -7.77
N LYS A 162 32.75 -11.08 -6.63
CA LYS A 162 33.70 -12.18 -6.56
C LYS A 162 33.24 -13.46 -7.27
N ALA A 163 31.95 -13.82 -7.20
CA ALA A 163 31.44 -15.01 -7.88
C ALA A 163 31.34 -14.78 -9.38
N ILE A 164 31.02 -13.57 -9.82
CA ILE A 164 31.01 -13.16 -11.24
C ILE A 164 32.44 -13.11 -11.77
N ALA A 165 33.40 -12.54 -11.02
CA ALA A 165 34.81 -12.49 -11.40
C ALA A 165 35.39 -13.90 -11.52
N ALA A 166 35.06 -14.82 -10.60
CA ALA A 166 35.47 -16.22 -10.66
C ALA A 166 34.91 -16.97 -11.87
N ALA A 167 33.62 -16.71 -12.22
CA ALA A 167 32.99 -17.31 -13.40
C ALA A 167 33.57 -16.79 -14.73
N LEU A 168 34.12 -15.58 -14.73
CA LEU A 168 34.80 -14.96 -15.87
C LEU A 168 36.30 -15.21 -15.90
N GLY A 169 36.86 -16.00 -14.96
CA GLY A 169 38.30 -16.34 -14.90
C GLY A 169 39.19 -15.15 -14.54
N LEU A 170 38.65 -14.11 -13.91
CA LEU A 170 39.40 -12.92 -13.50
C LEU A 170 40.03 -13.17 -12.11
N ALA A 171 41.25 -12.69 -11.89
CA ALA A 171 41.95 -12.84 -10.62
C ALA A 171 41.23 -12.09 -9.49
N ASN A 172 41.31 -12.63 -8.28
CA ASN A 172 40.56 -12.16 -7.08
C ASN A 172 40.90 -10.73 -6.60
N ASP A 173 41.84 -10.05 -7.23
CA ASP A 173 42.37 -8.73 -6.82
C ASP A 173 42.04 -7.63 -7.82
N ALA A 174 41.06 -7.87 -8.74
CA ALA A 174 40.64 -6.84 -9.67
C ALA A 174 39.81 -5.76 -8.95
N ASP A 175 40.38 -4.54 -8.87
CA ASP A 175 39.71 -3.32 -8.45
C ASP A 175 38.46 -3.05 -9.29
N GLU A 176 37.44 -2.42 -8.72
CA GLU A 176 36.15 -2.09 -9.35
C GLU A 176 36.29 -1.42 -10.74
N THR A 177 37.41 -0.69 -10.93
CA THR A 177 37.74 0.02 -12.17
C THR A 177 38.12 -0.93 -13.32
N ALA A 178 38.66 -2.10 -13.04
CA ALA A 178 39.05 -3.07 -14.08
C ALA A 178 37.87 -3.90 -14.59
N GLY A 179 36.83 -4.12 -13.76
CA GLY A 179 35.60 -4.83 -14.12
C GLY A 179 34.75 -4.09 -15.14
N LEU A 180 34.66 -2.77 -15.04
CA LEU A 180 33.89 -1.95 -16.00
C LEU A 180 34.53 -1.86 -17.37
N ALA A 181 35.85 -1.90 -17.48
CA ALA A 181 36.57 -1.82 -18.76
C ALA A 181 36.42 -3.08 -19.63
N ALA A 182 36.22 -4.25 -18.99
CA ALA A 182 36.06 -5.52 -19.71
C ALA A 182 34.66 -5.68 -20.36
N ILE A 183 33.64 -5.00 -19.83
CA ILE A 183 32.24 -5.05 -20.31
C ILE A 183 32.04 -4.14 -21.55
N THR A 184 32.88 -3.10 -21.72
CA THR A 184 32.78 -2.15 -22.85
C THR A 184 33.61 -2.53 -24.08
N ALA A 185 34.36 -3.63 -24.03
CA ALA A 185 35.28 -4.07 -25.11
C ALA A 185 34.82 -5.38 -25.84
N SER A 186 33.52 -5.77 -25.66
CA SER A 186 32.94 -6.95 -26.34
C SER A 186 31.85 -6.57 -27.29
#